data_a37e4aa5b5fb5bf7b140a1ed0b3104a4
#
_entry.id   a37e4aa5b5fb5bf7b140a1ed0b3104a4
#
_cell.length_a   1.000
_cell.length_b   1.000
_cell.length_c   1.000
_cell.angle_alpha   90.00
_cell.angle_beta   90.00
_cell.angle_gamma   90.00
#
_symmetry.space_group_name_H-M   'P 1'
#
loop_
_entity.id
_entity.type
_entity.pdbx_description
1 polymer ?
#
loop_
_entity_poly.entity_id
_entity_poly.type
_entity_poly.pdbx_seq_one_letter_code
_entity_poly.pdbx_strand_id
1 'polypeptide(L)'
;MRKLILFLSVIGLLVLMSCSSIYQNNNKYVKIVNYVCPMDTAFTVKFYNDLTKVDLETAADEVFTLTNKPFASGAYYSNVNGVSFHSKGEEAIIEIVKNKPIECTVFKK
;
A
#
# COMPACT_ATOMS: atom_id res chain seq x y z
N MET A 1 -7.28 36.74 38.45
CA MET A 1 -6.30 36.92 37.39
C MET A 1 -5.33 35.76 37.24
N ARG A 2 -4.75 35.30 38.33
CA ARG A 2 -3.79 34.18 38.27
C ARG A 2 -4.42 32.88 37.77
N LYS A 3 -5.67 32.66 38.10
CA LYS A 3 -6.37 31.44 37.70
C LYS A 3 -6.59 31.37 36.19
N LEU A 4 -6.68 32.50 35.53
CA LEU A 4 -6.84 32.55 34.07
C LEU A 4 -5.58 32.08 33.36
N ILE A 5 -4.42 32.40 33.86
CA ILE A 5 -3.14 32.01 33.28
C ILE A 5 -2.95 30.50 33.33
N LEU A 6 -3.30 29.89 34.46
CA LEU A 6 -3.23 28.44 34.62
C LEU A 6 -4.18 27.70 33.71
N PHE A 7 -5.33 28.29 33.46
CA PHE A 7 -6.32 27.71 32.56
C PHE A 7 -5.81 27.62 31.12
N LEU A 8 -5.11 28.64 30.66
CA LEU A 8 -4.56 28.67 29.31
C LEU A 8 -3.48 27.61 29.09
N SER A 9 -2.68 27.33 30.08
CA SER A 9 -1.62 26.33 29.94
C SER A 9 -2.19 24.90 29.86
N VAL A 10 -3.30 24.62 30.50
CA VAL A 10 -3.95 23.31 30.43
C VAL A 10 -4.53 23.08 29.03
N ILE A 11 -5.10 24.10 28.43
CA ILE A 11 -5.67 23.99 27.07
C ILE A 11 -4.55 23.71 26.06
N GLY A 12 -3.39 24.32 26.22
CA GLY A 12 -2.26 24.08 25.34
C GLY A 12 -1.79 22.65 25.35
N LEU A 13 -1.80 22.01 26.52
CA LEU A 13 -1.40 20.62 26.66
C LEU A 13 -2.37 19.66 25.95
N LEU A 14 -3.65 19.95 26.02
CA LEU A 14 -4.66 19.10 25.38
C LEU A 14 -4.53 19.11 23.85
N VAL A 15 -4.17 20.23 23.26
CA VAL A 15 -3.97 20.32 21.82
C VAL A 15 -2.79 19.47 21.38
N LEU A 16 -1.72 19.42 22.14
CA LEU A 16 -0.56 18.59 21.82
C LEU A 16 -0.88 17.09 21.86
N MET A 17 -1.74 16.67 22.75
CA MET A 17 -2.10 15.25 22.85
C MET A 17 -2.93 14.79 21.65
N SER A 18 -3.78 15.61 21.11
CA SER A 18 -4.57 15.21 19.96
C SER A 18 -3.75 15.07 18.67
N CYS A 19 -2.62 15.75 18.56
CA CYS A 19 -1.73 15.59 17.40
C CYS A 19 -1.03 14.24 17.40
N SER A 20 -0.70 13.67 18.54
CA SER A 20 0.03 12.39 18.59
C SER A 20 -0.85 11.19 18.25
N SER A 21 -2.16 11.29 18.40
CA SER A 21 -3.04 10.16 18.07
C SER A 21 -3.20 9.94 16.55
N ILE A 22 -2.91 10.94 15.73
CA ILE A 22 -3.00 10.80 14.28
C ILE A 22 -1.87 9.93 13.73
N TYR A 23 -0.79 9.81 14.45
CA TYR A 23 0.41 9.11 14.00
C TYR A 23 0.27 7.59 13.97
N GLN A 24 -0.76 7.01 14.54
CA GLN A 24 -0.87 5.56 14.72
C GLN A 24 -1.60 4.83 13.60
N ASN A 25 -2.01 5.52 12.56
CA ASN A 25 -2.82 4.91 11.50
C ASN A 25 -2.02 4.36 10.31
N ASN A 26 -0.70 4.28 10.42
CA ASN A 26 0.15 3.93 9.28
C ASN A 26 0.70 2.51 9.29
N ASN A 27 0.14 1.60 10.12
CA ASN A 27 0.69 0.26 10.27
C ASN A 27 -0.07 -0.82 9.51
N LYS A 28 -0.88 -0.44 8.54
CA LYS A 28 -1.62 -1.40 7.74
C LYS A 28 -0.71 -2.19 6.80
N TYR A 29 0.32 -1.56 6.28
CA TYR A 29 1.22 -2.17 5.31
C TYR A 29 2.61 -2.35 5.89
N VAL A 30 3.24 -3.49 5.56
CA VAL A 30 4.61 -3.76 5.95
C VAL A 30 5.61 -3.35 4.87
N LYS A 31 5.15 -3.27 3.60
CA LYS A 31 6.04 -3.00 2.48
C LYS A 31 5.27 -2.35 1.35
N ILE A 32 5.90 -1.38 0.69
CA ILE A 32 5.34 -0.71 -0.48
C ILE A 32 6.38 -0.78 -1.60
N VAL A 33 6.00 -1.32 -2.75
CA VAL A 33 6.91 -1.50 -3.88
C VAL A 33 6.31 -0.81 -5.10
N ASN A 34 7.14 -0.02 -5.78
CA ASN A 34 6.76 0.61 -7.03
C ASN A 34 7.32 -0.17 -8.19
N TYR A 35 6.48 -0.48 -9.17
CA TYR A 35 6.85 -1.21 -10.37
C TYR A 35 6.73 -0.33 -11.59
N VAL A 36 7.65 -0.48 -12.53
CA VAL A 36 7.58 0.18 -13.83
C VAL A 36 7.39 -0.88 -14.91
N CYS A 37 6.58 -0.56 -15.88
CA CYS A 37 6.16 -1.47 -16.93
C CYS A 37 6.36 -0.80 -18.30
N PRO A 38 6.27 -1.55 -19.40
CA PRO A 38 6.35 -0.94 -20.74
C PRO A 38 5.25 0.08 -20.98
N MET A 39 5.49 0.98 -21.92
CA MET A 39 4.53 2.01 -22.36
C MET A 39 4.13 2.98 -21.26
N ASP A 40 5.12 3.38 -20.45
CA ASP A 40 4.94 4.34 -19.36
C ASP A 40 3.88 3.94 -18.33
N THR A 41 3.65 2.65 -18.19
CA THR A 41 2.72 2.11 -17.20
C THR A 41 3.45 1.87 -15.88
N ALA A 42 2.81 2.17 -14.77
CA ALA A 42 3.39 1.98 -13.44
C ALA A 42 2.32 1.51 -12.46
N PHE A 43 2.74 0.71 -11.48
CA PHE A 43 1.87 0.23 -10.43
C PHE A 43 2.56 0.36 -9.08
N THR A 44 1.76 0.58 -8.05
CA THR A 44 2.24 0.53 -6.67
C THR A 44 1.57 -0.64 -5.97
N VAL A 45 2.36 -1.50 -5.34
CA VAL A 45 1.85 -2.66 -4.63
C VAL A 45 2.13 -2.47 -3.14
N LYS A 46 1.09 -2.48 -2.32
CA LYS A 46 1.21 -2.33 -0.88
C LYS A 46 0.88 -3.65 -0.21
N PHE A 47 1.86 -4.22 0.47
CA PHE A 47 1.72 -5.51 1.14
C PHE A 47 1.19 -5.31 2.55
N TYR A 48 0.11 -6.00 2.88
CA TYR A 48 -0.46 -5.96 4.22
C TYR A 48 0.51 -6.56 5.24
N ASN A 49 0.40 -6.15 6.49
CA ASN A 49 1.31 -6.58 7.56
C ASN A 49 1.42 -8.10 7.71
N ASP A 50 0.33 -8.81 7.50
CA ASP A 50 0.30 -10.28 7.62
C ASP A 50 0.61 -10.98 6.28
N LEU A 51 0.85 -10.22 5.21
CA LEU A 51 1.16 -10.72 3.87
C LEU A 51 0.05 -11.57 3.24
N THR A 52 -1.16 -11.55 3.80
CA THR A 52 -2.29 -12.29 3.22
C THR A 52 -2.90 -11.58 2.02
N LYS A 53 -2.66 -10.28 1.90
CA LYS A 53 -3.25 -9.47 0.84
C LYS A 53 -2.27 -8.41 0.36
N VAL A 54 -2.53 -7.88 -0.83
CA VAL A 54 -1.87 -6.69 -1.33
C VAL A 54 -2.93 -5.75 -1.90
N ASP A 55 -2.66 -4.46 -1.84
CA ASP A 55 -3.41 -3.46 -2.58
C ASP A 55 -2.58 -3.07 -3.79
N LEU A 56 -3.12 -3.32 -4.98
CA LEU A 56 -2.49 -2.96 -6.25
C LEU A 56 -3.10 -1.66 -6.73
N GLU A 57 -2.29 -0.61 -6.78
CA GLU A 57 -2.75 0.72 -7.19
C GLU A 57 -2.23 1.06 -8.58
N THR A 58 -3.13 1.52 -9.44
CA THR A 58 -2.75 1.97 -10.78
C THR A 58 -2.40 3.45 -10.79
N ALA A 59 -1.82 3.92 -11.88
CA ALA A 59 -1.52 5.35 -12.05
C ALA A 59 -2.79 6.20 -12.11
N ALA A 60 -3.94 5.59 -12.38
CA ALA A 60 -5.24 6.28 -12.40
C ALA A 60 -5.94 6.24 -11.04
N ASP A 61 -5.21 5.91 -9.98
CA ASP A 61 -5.71 5.83 -8.60
C ASP A 61 -6.78 4.76 -8.38
N GLU A 62 -6.86 3.77 -9.25
CA GLU A 62 -7.66 2.59 -9.00
C GLU A 62 -6.92 1.65 -8.04
N VAL A 63 -7.65 1.04 -7.12
CA VAL A 63 -7.07 0.13 -6.14
C VAL A 63 -7.77 -1.22 -6.22
N PHE A 64 -6.98 -2.27 -6.38
CA PHE A 64 -7.47 -3.66 -6.37
C PHE A 64 -6.87 -4.39 -5.19
N THR A 65 -7.72 -4.91 -4.31
CA THR A 65 -7.25 -5.73 -3.18
C THR A 65 -7.21 -7.17 -3.63
N LEU A 66 -6.02 -7.76 -3.56
CA LEU A 66 -5.77 -9.14 -4.01
C LEU A 66 -5.40 -10.01 -2.83
N THR A 67 -5.81 -11.27 -2.87
CA THR A 67 -5.55 -12.23 -1.80
C THR A 67 -4.45 -13.19 -2.22
N ASN A 68 -3.58 -13.55 -1.28
CA ASN A 68 -2.51 -14.50 -1.50
C ASN A 68 -3.07 -15.86 -1.92
N LYS A 69 -2.46 -16.45 -2.94
CA LYS A 69 -2.81 -17.79 -3.41
C LYS A 69 -1.56 -18.66 -3.42
N PRO A 70 -1.67 -19.96 -3.12
CA PRO A 70 -0.53 -20.87 -3.20
C PRO A 70 0.05 -20.89 -4.62
N PHE A 71 1.38 -20.84 -4.71
CA PHE A 71 2.06 -20.88 -5.99
C PHE A 71 3.45 -21.49 -5.82
N ALA A 72 3.93 -22.15 -6.88
CA ALA A 72 5.17 -22.91 -6.79
C ALA A 72 6.42 -22.04 -6.63
N SER A 73 6.42 -20.83 -7.18
CA SER A 73 7.56 -19.93 -7.07
C SER A 73 7.10 -18.49 -7.03
N GLY A 74 7.79 -17.69 -6.21
CA GLY A 74 7.44 -16.30 -6.02
C GLY A 74 6.17 -16.13 -5.18
N ALA A 75 5.59 -14.95 -5.24
CA ALA A 75 4.38 -14.61 -4.51
C ALA A 75 3.25 -14.31 -5.50
N TYR A 76 2.10 -14.92 -5.31
CA TYR A 76 0.96 -14.78 -6.20
C TYR A 76 -0.27 -14.28 -5.43
N TYR A 77 -0.88 -13.24 -5.93
CA TYR A 77 -2.08 -12.63 -5.35
C TYR A 77 -3.12 -12.40 -6.45
N SER A 78 -4.38 -12.68 -6.16
CA SER A 78 -5.44 -12.47 -7.15
C SER A 78 -6.77 -12.19 -6.48
N ASN A 79 -7.74 -11.71 -7.28
CA ASN A 79 -9.11 -11.53 -6.82
C ASN A 79 -10.07 -12.31 -7.72
N VAL A 80 -11.36 -12.27 -7.38
CA VAL A 80 -12.39 -13.02 -8.12
C VAL A 80 -12.64 -12.45 -9.52
N ASN A 81 -12.22 -11.21 -9.77
CA ASN A 81 -12.43 -10.55 -11.06
C ASN A 81 -11.31 -10.81 -12.07
N GLY A 82 -10.33 -11.62 -11.69
CA GLY A 82 -9.24 -11.97 -12.59
C GLY A 82 -8.06 -11.02 -12.56
N VAL A 83 -8.05 -10.06 -11.67
CA VAL A 83 -6.87 -9.22 -11.45
C VAL A 83 -5.84 -10.02 -10.67
N SER A 84 -4.58 -9.99 -11.09
CA SER A 84 -3.53 -10.75 -10.43
C SER A 84 -2.21 -10.01 -10.41
N PHE A 85 -1.39 -10.40 -9.42
CA PHE A 85 -0.04 -9.88 -9.25
C PHE A 85 0.84 -11.07 -8.85
N HIS A 86 1.82 -11.36 -9.69
CA HIS A 86 2.76 -12.46 -9.45
C HIS A 86 4.16 -11.87 -9.41
N SER A 87 4.78 -11.83 -8.25
CA SER A 87 6.14 -11.30 -8.11
C SER A 87 7.14 -12.43 -8.01
N LYS A 88 8.31 -12.22 -8.65
CA LYS A 88 9.41 -13.17 -8.63
C LYS A 88 10.72 -12.38 -8.67
N GLY A 89 11.35 -12.24 -7.50
CA GLY A 89 12.52 -11.39 -7.38
C GLY A 89 12.16 -9.93 -7.65
N GLU A 90 12.88 -9.30 -8.57
CA GLU A 90 12.64 -7.90 -8.92
C GLU A 90 11.64 -7.74 -10.06
N GLU A 91 11.11 -8.83 -10.58
CA GLU A 91 10.15 -8.83 -11.66
C GLU A 91 8.77 -9.16 -11.14
N ALA A 92 7.75 -8.70 -11.87
CA ALA A 92 6.37 -9.03 -11.55
C ALA A 92 5.56 -9.09 -12.82
N ILE A 93 4.57 -9.96 -12.83
CA ILE A 93 3.57 -10.03 -13.90
C ILE A 93 2.26 -9.56 -13.31
N ILE A 94 1.70 -8.50 -13.88
CA ILE A 94 0.47 -7.88 -13.40
C ILE A 94 -0.59 -8.02 -14.50
N GLU A 95 -1.74 -8.55 -14.13
CA GLU A 95 -2.83 -8.72 -15.08
C GLU A 95 -4.06 -8.00 -14.53
N ILE A 96 -4.47 -6.93 -15.20
CA ILE A 96 -5.69 -6.18 -14.87
C ILE A 96 -6.79 -6.60 -15.83
N VAL A 97 -6.48 -6.69 -17.10
CA VAL A 97 -7.41 -7.11 -18.12
C VAL A 97 -7.11 -8.57 -18.44
N LYS A 98 -8.14 -9.40 -18.43
CA LYS A 98 -8.00 -10.85 -18.64
C LYS A 98 -7.26 -11.14 -19.94
N ASN A 99 -6.28 -12.04 -19.86
CA ASN A 99 -5.44 -12.47 -20.98
C ASN A 99 -4.50 -11.38 -21.50
N LYS A 100 -4.25 -10.32 -20.71
CA LYS A 100 -3.30 -9.27 -21.07
C LYS A 100 -2.31 -9.04 -19.93
N PRO A 101 -1.42 -10.01 -19.64
CA PRO A 101 -0.42 -9.84 -18.60
C PRO A 101 0.62 -8.79 -19.01
N ILE A 102 1.09 -8.04 -18.02
CA ILE A 102 2.09 -6.99 -18.21
C ILE A 102 3.32 -7.36 -17.37
N GLU A 103 4.47 -7.41 -18.01
CA GLU A 103 5.73 -7.68 -17.30
C GLU A 103 6.32 -6.37 -16.78
N CYS A 104 6.57 -6.32 -15.48
CA CYS A 104 7.04 -5.13 -14.80
C CYS A 104 8.28 -5.44 -13.99
N THR A 105 9.04 -4.39 -13.65
CA THR A 105 10.21 -4.51 -12.80
C THR A 105 10.14 -3.48 -11.68
N VAL A 106 10.82 -3.78 -10.58
CA VAL A 106 10.89 -2.86 -9.45
C VAL A 106 11.57 -1.56 -9.89
N PHE A 107 10.95 -0.44 -9.54
CA PHE A 107 11.55 0.86 -9.83
C PHE A 107 12.74 1.10 -8.91
N LYS A 108 13.89 1.38 -9.48
CA LYS A 108 15.12 1.69 -8.75
C LYS A 108 15.58 3.11 -9.08
N LYS A 109 15.90 3.85 -8.02
CA LYS A 109 16.45 5.20 -8.19
C LYS A 109 17.92 5.16 -8.57
#